data_4e88f01a212e60077d322e63f127655f
#
_entry.id   4e88f01a212e60077d322e63f127655f
#
_cell.length_a   1.000
_cell.length_b   1.000
_cell.length_c   1.000
_cell.angle_alpha   90.00
_cell.angle_beta   90.00
_cell.angle_gamma   90.00
#
_symmetry.space_group_name_H-M   'P 1'
#
loop_
_entity.id
_entity.type
_entity.pdbx_description
1 polymer ?
#
loop_
_entity_poly.entity_id
_entity_poly.type
_entity_poly.pdbx_seq_one_letter_code
_entity_poly.pdbx_strand_id
1 'polypeptide(L)'
;MQDMKSLFESINLSEISTSMTINAPATSILAMYVAAADEAGIDRSELRGTVQNDILKEYIARGLYIYPPEQSIRLTTDLMEWCMEHAPSWNTISISGYHMREAGCTAVEEVALTLSNALQYVSSAIESGQGIDDFCPRMSFFFSSHNDFLEEVSKFRAARMLWHDIISERFEPKDPRSTQLRFHTQTAGVTLTAQQPLNNTVRVAYQ
;
A
#
# COMPACT_ATOMS: atom_id res chain seq x y z
N MET A 1 -11.67 20.09 4.28
CA MET A 1 -11.28 20.35 5.68
C MET A 1 -12.44 20.18 6.65
N GLN A 2 -13.55 20.92 6.50
CA GLN A 2 -14.70 20.78 7.42
C GLN A 2 -15.26 19.35 7.49
N ASP A 3 -15.41 18.69 6.36
CA ASP A 3 -15.90 17.30 6.29
C ASP A 3 -14.96 16.32 7.00
N MET A 4 -13.63 16.53 6.91
CA MET A 4 -12.66 15.72 7.63
C MET A 4 -12.83 15.87 9.15
N LYS A 5 -13.06 17.09 9.64
CA LYS A 5 -13.33 17.33 11.06
C LYS A 5 -14.64 16.68 11.50
N SER A 6 -15.70 16.82 10.70
CA SER A 6 -17.00 16.21 11.00
C SER A 6 -16.94 14.67 11.01
N LEU A 7 -16.13 14.08 10.11
CA LEU A 7 -15.93 12.62 10.05
C LEU A 7 -15.30 12.07 11.33
N PHE A 8 -14.35 12.80 11.91
CA PHE A 8 -13.62 12.39 13.11
C PHE A 8 -14.10 13.09 14.38
N GLU A 9 -15.23 13.78 14.32
CA GLU A 9 -15.83 14.40 15.51
C GLU A 9 -16.04 13.34 16.59
N SER A 10 -15.55 13.63 17.79
CA SER A 10 -15.61 12.72 18.95
C SER A 10 -14.73 11.46 18.86
N ILE A 11 -13.84 11.36 17.88
CA ILE A 11 -12.88 10.27 17.75
C ILE A 11 -11.47 10.80 18.08
N ASN A 12 -10.82 10.21 19.08
CA ASN A 12 -9.43 10.54 19.39
C ASN A 12 -8.49 9.84 18.40
N LEU A 13 -7.87 10.63 17.50
CA LEU A 13 -7.00 10.10 16.44
C LEU A 13 -5.71 9.46 16.95
N SER A 14 -5.26 9.79 18.19
CA SER A 14 -4.09 9.13 18.80
C SER A 14 -4.38 7.70 19.25
N GLU A 15 -5.65 7.36 19.50
CA GLU A 15 -6.06 6.05 20.00
C GLU A 15 -6.44 5.05 18.90
N ILE A 16 -6.56 5.51 17.67
CA ILE A 16 -6.96 4.67 16.52
C ILE A 16 -5.84 4.51 15.50
N SER A 17 -6.03 3.58 14.57
CA SER A 17 -5.25 3.47 13.34
C SER A 17 -6.19 3.61 12.15
N THR A 18 -5.96 4.62 11.32
CA THR A 18 -6.84 4.93 10.19
C THR A 18 -6.26 4.37 8.88
N SER A 19 -7.02 3.54 8.18
CA SER A 19 -6.65 3.03 6.87
C SER A 19 -7.50 3.69 5.78
N MET A 20 -6.83 4.25 4.78
CA MET A 20 -7.48 4.98 3.68
C MET A 20 -7.10 4.36 2.34
N THR A 21 -8.10 3.90 1.58
CA THR A 21 -7.92 3.41 0.21
C THR A 21 -7.84 4.60 -0.76
N ILE A 22 -6.83 5.43 -0.61
CA ILE A 22 -6.64 6.69 -1.35
C ILE A 22 -5.31 6.61 -2.11
N ASN A 23 -5.33 7.00 -3.39
CA ASN A 23 -4.18 6.97 -4.30
C ASN A 23 -3.81 8.37 -4.81
N ALA A 24 -4.28 8.80 -5.96
CA ALA A 24 -3.91 10.09 -6.54
C ALA A 24 -4.09 11.30 -5.61
N PRO A 25 -5.18 11.44 -4.80
CA PRO A 25 -5.33 12.54 -3.85
C PRO A 25 -4.75 12.24 -2.45
N ALA A 26 -3.91 11.20 -2.27
CA ALA A 26 -3.42 10.76 -0.96
C ALA A 26 -2.74 11.88 -0.16
N THR A 27 -1.89 12.66 -0.80
CA THR A 27 -1.18 13.78 -0.18
C THR A 27 -2.15 14.81 0.38
N SER A 28 -3.17 15.22 -0.40
CA SER A 28 -4.16 16.21 0.03
C SER A 28 -5.05 15.67 1.15
N ILE A 29 -5.46 14.41 1.07
CA ILE A 29 -6.34 13.80 2.09
C ILE A 29 -5.57 13.61 3.40
N LEU A 30 -4.32 13.13 3.34
CA LEU A 30 -3.49 13.01 4.54
C LEU A 30 -3.19 14.39 5.17
N ALA A 31 -2.91 15.41 4.36
CA ALA A 31 -2.71 16.77 4.87
C ALA A 31 -3.95 17.29 5.62
N MET A 32 -5.15 17.01 5.12
CA MET A 32 -6.39 17.37 5.82
C MET A 32 -6.58 16.59 7.12
N TYR A 33 -6.20 15.30 7.14
CA TYR A 33 -6.26 14.46 8.33
C TYR A 33 -5.30 14.96 9.42
N VAL A 34 -4.06 15.26 9.05
CA VAL A 34 -3.04 15.81 9.96
C VAL A 34 -3.48 17.18 10.48
N ALA A 35 -3.99 18.06 9.61
CA ALA A 35 -4.49 19.37 10.06
C ALA A 35 -5.68 19.25 11.02
N ALA A 36 -6.54 18.24 10.88
CA ALA A 36 -7.59 17.97 11.85
C ALA A 36 -7.05 17.51 13.21
N ALA A 37 -5.98 16.68 13.20
CA ALA A 37 -5.27 16.26 14.41
C ALA A 37 -4.57 17.44 15.11
N ASP A 38 -3.87 18.29 14.35
CA ASP A 38 -3.20 19.50 14.87
C ASP A 38 -4.20 20.44 15.57
N GLU A 39 -5.36 20.66 14.95
CA GLU A 39 -6.42 21.51 15.56
C GLU A 39 -7.03 20.88 16.82
N ALA A 40 -7.02 19.54 16.91
CA ALA A 40 -7.44 18.80 18.11
C ALA A 40 -6.34 18.73 19.18
N GLY A 41 -5.14 19.28 18.92
CA GLY A 41 -4.00 19.26 19.84
C GLY A 41 -3.31 17.90 19.96
N ILE A 42 -3.46 17.03 18.97
CA ILE A 42 -2.84 15.70 18.93
C ILE A 42 -1.45 15.80 18.28
N ASP A 43 -0.44 15.22 18.93
CA ASP A 43 0.91 15.16 18.37
C ASP A 43 0.92 14.27 17.11
N ARG A 44 1.52 14.77 16.03
CA ARG A 44 1.62 14.07 14.75
C ARG A 44 2.35 12.73 14.87
N SER A 45 3.30 12.61 15.79
CA SER A 45 4.04 11.36 16.06
C SER A 45 3.16 10.24 16.63
N GLU A 46 2.01 10.57 17.22
CA GLU A 46 1.03 9.62 17.72
C GLU A 46 0.09 9.09 16.62
N LEU A 47 0.04 9.77 15.47
CA LEU A 47 -0.82 9.36 14.36
C LEU A 47 -0.36 8.05 13.74
N ARG A 48 -1.29 7.12 13.65
CA ARG A 48 -1.06 5.78 13.07
C ARG A 48 -2.06 5.50 11.98
N GLY A 49 -1.59 4.95 10.90
CA GLY A 49 -2.49 4.63 9.79
C GLY A 49 -1.75 4.21 8.53
N THR A 50 -2.51 4.12 7.46
CA THR A 50 -2.01 3.74 6.13
C THR A 50 -2.80 4.50 5.07
N VAL A 51 -2.10 5.07 4.10
CA VAL A 51 -2.65 5.44 2.80
C VAL A 51 -2.18 4.44 1.76
N GLN A 52 -3.02 4.13 0.78
CA GLN A 52 -2.62 3.19 -0.27
C GLN A 52 -1.54 3.81 -1.16
N ASN A 53 -1.75 5.01 -1.68
CA ASN A 53 -0.77 5.85 -2.36
C ASN A 53 0.04 5.13 -3.45
N ASP A 54 -0.53 4.07 -4.03
CA ASP A 54 0.05 3.31 -5.13
C ASP A 54 -0.50 3.82 -6.45
N ILE A 55 0.21 4.76 -7.05
CA ILE A 55 -0.24 5.40 -8.28
C ILE A 55 0.04 4.55 -9.52
N LEU A 56 1.09 3.74 -9.53
CA LEU A 56 1.47 2.95 -10.71
C LEU A 56 0.39 1.94 -11.08
N LYS A 57 -0.24 1.29 -10.10
CA LYS A 57 -1.37 0.38 -10.40
C LYS A 57 -2.58 1.08 -11.00
N GLU A 58 -2.75 2.38 -10.78
CA GLU A 58 -3.83 3.14 -11.39
C GLU A 58 -3.67 3.24 -12.90
N TYR A 59 -2.42 3.40 -13.39
CA TYR A 59 -2.14 3.40 -14.83
C TYR A 59 -2.24 2.00 -15.44
N ILE A 60 -1.96 0.95 -14.66
CA ILE A 60 -1.94 -0.43 -15.15
C ILE A 60 -3.34 -1.03 -15.18
N ALA A 61 -4.14 -0.86 -14.10
CA ALA A 61 -5.37 -1.63 -13.92
C ALA A 61 -6.60 -0.81 -13.51
N ARG A 62 -6.49 0.15 -12.58
CA ARG A 62 -7.67 0.77 -11.96
C ARG A 62 -8.18 2.03 -12.68
N GLY A 63 -7.29 2.81 -13.28
CA GLY A 63 -7.65 3.96 -14.11
C GLY A 63 -8.02 5.25 -13.39
N LEU A 64 -7.77 5.37 -12.10
CA LEU A 64 -8.11 6.54 -11.28
C LEU A 64 -6.87 7.37 -10.93
N TYR A 65 -6.27 8.00 -11.92
CA TYR A 65 -5.14 8.92 -11.77
C TYR A 65 -5.55 10.36 -12.10
N ILE A 66 -4.84 11.33 -11.51
CA ILE A 66 -5.07 12.78 -11.70
C ILE A 66 -3.91 13.41 -12.48
N TYR A 67 -2.68 13.04 -12.15
CA TYR A 67 -1.45 13.61 -12.69
C TYR A 67 -0.73 12.62 -13.62
N PRO A 68 0.19 13.08 -14.47
CA PRO A 68 1.09 12.18 -15.20
C PRO A 68 1.97 11.31 -14.25
N PRO A 69 2.51 10.17 -14.72
CA PRO A 69 3.24 9.24 -13.88
C PRO A 69 4.39 9.85 -13.07
N GLU A 70 5.23 10.66 -13.71
CA GLU A 70 6.40 11.26 -13.07
C GLU A 70 6.02 12.16 -11.89
N GLN A 71 5.02 13.04 -12.07
CA GLN A 71 4.53 13.92 -11.02
C GLN A 71 3.84 13.15 -9.90
N SER A 72 3.17 12.06 -10.24
CA SER A 72 2.52 11.18 -9.26
C SER A 72 3.54 10.44 -8.40
N ILE A 73 4.62 9.93 -8.99
CA ILE A 73 5.72 9.29 -8.25
C ILE A 73 6.39 10.31 -7.33
N ARG A 74 6.66 11.53 -7.81
CA ARG A 74 7.21 12.60 -6.99
C ARG A 74 6.34 12.89 -5.76
N LEU A 75 5.03 13.05 -5.94
CA LEU A 75 4.10 13.25 -4.81
C LEU A 75 4.12 12.08 -3.82
N THR A 76 4.32 10.86 -4.32
CA THR A 76 4.44 9.67 -3.46
C THR A 76 5.73 9.73 -2.62
N THR A 77 6.87 10.06 -3.24
CA THR A 77 8.17 10.17 -2.52
C THR A 77 8.21 11.37 -1.57
N ASP A 78 7.63 12.51 -1.96
CA ASP A 78 7.49 13.69 -1.09
C ASP A 78 6.67 13.34 0.18
N LEU A 79 5.58 12.56 0.02
CA LEU A 79 4.76 12.11 1.14
C LEU A 79 5.54 11.12 2.05
N MET A 80 6.35 10.23 1.48
CA MET A 80 7.20 9.33 2.25
C MET A 80 8.17 10.13 3.12
N GLU A 81 8.90 11.06 2.53
CA GLU A 81 9.88 11.92 3.21
C GLU A 81 9.22 12.71 4.35
N TRP A 82 8.10 13.38 4.06
CA TRP A 82 7.38 14.14 5.06
C TRP A 82 6.92 13.29 6.25
N CYS A 83 6.40 12.09 5.97
CA CYS A 83 5.93 11.20 7.04
C CYS A 83 7.07 10.64 7.90
N MET A 84 8.24 10.38 7.35
CA MET A 84 9.39 9.94 8.13
C MET A 84 9.76 10.97 9.20
N GLU A 85 9.67 12.26 8.88
CA GLU A 85 10.02 13.33 9.79
C GLU A 85 8.89 13.66 10.78
N HIS A 86 7.63 13.70 10.31
CA HIS A 86 6.53 14.29 11.08
C HIS A 86 5.50 13.28 11.59
N ALA A 87 5.36 12.12 10.96
CA ALA A 87 4.40 11.08 11.33
C ALA A 87 5.05 9.67 11.19
N PRO A 88 6.09 9.34 11.98
CA PRO A 88 6.92 8.14 11.77
C PRO A 88 6.18 6.83 11.95
N SER A 89 4.99 6.86 12.53
CA SER A 89 4.13 5.68 12.70
C SER A 89 3.15 5.46 11.54
N TRP A 90 3.17 6.34 10.50
CA TRP A 90 2.31 6.22 9.33
C TRP A 90 2.92 5.31 8.26
N ASN A 91 2.11 4.42 7.66
CA ASN A 91 2.49 3.64 6.50
C ASN A 91 2.12 4.43 5.24
N THR A 92 3.12 4.86 4.51
CA THR A 92 3.00 5.84 3.43
C THR A 92 2.59 5.26 2.10
N ILE A 93 2.71 3.92 1.95
CA ILE A 93 2.35 3.22 0.72
C ILE A 93 1.89 1.78 1.01
N SER A 94 0.92 1.31 0.22
CA SER A 94 0.53 -0.09 0.14
C SER A 94 0.44 -0.50 -1.33
N ILE A 95 1.47 -1.16 -1.83
CA ILE A 95 1.65 -1.48 -3.25
C ILE A 95 0.78 -2.67 -3.63
N SER A 96 -0.10 -2.47 -4.61
CA SER A 96 -1.25 -3.35 -4.84
C SER A 96 -1.11 -4.21 -6.09
N GLY A 97 -0.93 -5.52 -5.91
CA GLY A 97 -1.16 -6.54 -6.93
C GLY A 97 -2.63 -6.90 -7.13
N TYR A 98 -3.44 -6.77 -6.06
CA TYR A 98 -4.85 -7.13 -6.04
C TYR A 98 -5.63 -6.64 -7.27
N HIS A 99 -5.52 -5.36 -7.63
CA HIS A 99 -6.27 -4.77 -8.74
C HIS A 99 -5.86 -5.33 -10.10
N MET A 100 -4.58 -5.67 -10.26
CA MET A 100 -4.07 -6.33 -11.46
C MET A 100 -4.60 -7.76 -11.57
N ARG A 101 -4.66 -8.48 -10.45
CA ARG A 101 -5.24 -9.83 -10.38
C ARG A 101 -6.75 -9.83 -10.70
N GLU A 102 -7.50 -8.87 -10.16
CA GLU A 102 -8.92 -8.66 -10.47
C GLU A 102 -9.15 -8.28 -11.94
N ALA A 103 -8.18 -7.62 -12.57
CA ALA A 103 -8.20 -7.29 -14.00
C ALA A 103 -7.82 -8.48 -14.92
N GLY A 104 -7.43 -9.62 -14.36
CA GLY A 104 -7.21 -10.86 -15.10
C GLY A 104 -5.76 -11.35 -15.17
N CYS A 105 -4.82 -10.75 -14.47
CA CYS A 105 -3.46 -11.26 -14.37
C CYS A 105 -3.42 -12.65 -13.72
N THR A 106 -2.43 -13.45 -14.11
CA THR A 106 -2.06 -14.70 -13.44
C THR A 106 -1.41 -14.39 -12.09
N ALA A 107 -1.26 -15.41 -11.23
CA ALA A 107 -0.56 -15.27 -9.95
C ALA A 107 0.91 -14.83 -10.13
N VAL A 108 1.56 -15.31 -11.18
CA VAL A 108 2.96 -14.97 -11.52
C VAL A 108 3.05 -13.51 -11.96
N GLU A 109 2.16 -13.06 -12.84
CA GLU A 109 2.10 -11.67 -13.32
C GLU A 109 1.75 -10.70 -12.17
N GLU A 110 0.85 -11.08 -11.27
CA GLU A 110 0.53 -10.28 -10.08
C GLU A 110 1.80 -10.00 -9.27
N VAL A 111 2.59 -11.03 -8.94
CA VAL A 111 3.84 -10.86 -8.19
C VAL A 111 4.84 -10.03 -8.97
N ALA A 112 5.08 -10.35 -10.24
CA ALA A 112 6.05 -9.67 -11.09
C ALA A 112 5.76 -8.17 -11.22
N LEU A 113 4.53 -7.81 -11.54
CA LEU A 113 4.12 -6.41 -11.71
C LEU A 113 4.14 -5.65 -10.38
N THR A 114 3.69 -6.30 -9.28
CA THR A 114 3.70 -5.68 -7.95
C THR A 114 5.12 -5.37 -7.48
N LEU A 115 6.04 -6.32 -7.61
CA LEU A 115 7.44 -6.11 -7.23
C LEU A 115 8.14 -5.11 -8.16
N SER A 116 7.81 -5.09 -9.46
CA SER A 116 8.33 -4.08 -10.38
C SER A 116 7.89 -2.66 -10.00
N ASN A 117 6.62 -2.48 -9.65
CA ASN A 117 6.12 -1.20 -9.14
C ASN A 117 6.83 -0.80 -7.84
N ALA A 118 7.02 -1.76 -6.93
CA ALA A 118 7.74 -1.53 -5.68
C ALA A 118 9.18 -1.06 -5.91
N LEU A 119 9.89 -1.70 -6.83
CA LEU A 119 11.27 -1.32 -7.19
C LEU A 119 11.33 0.09 -7.78
N GLN A 120 10.33 0.50 -8.57
CA GLN A 120 10.25 1.86 -9.08
C GLN A 120 10.10 2.87 -7.94
N TYR A 121 9.22 2.61 -6.96
CA TYR A 121 9.08 3.49 -5.80
C TYR A 121 10.36 3.54 -4.96
N VAL A 122 11.00 2.40 -4.71
CA VAL A 122 12.28 2.34 -3.98
C VAL A 122 13.35 3.14 -4.70
N SER A 123 13.53 2.94 -6.01
CA SER A 123 14.51 3.67 -6.80
C SER A 123 14.24 5.18 -6.76
N SER A 124 12.99 5.59 -6.95
CA SER A 124 12.63 7.01 -6.95
C SER A 124 12.83 7.67 -5.57
N ALA A 125 12.56 6.97 -4.48
CA ALA A 125 12.83 7.48 -3.12
C ALA A 125 14.34 7.63 -2.87
N ILE A 126 15.15 6.68 -3.29
CA ILE A 126 16.62 6.76 -3.18
C ILE A 126 17.17 7.90 -4.07
N GLU A 127 16.69 8.05 -5.30
CA GLU A 127 17.05 9.14 -6.20
C GLU A 127 16.70 10.53 -5.63
N SER A 128 15.65 10.62 -4.81
CA SER A 128 15.30 11.85 -4.09
C SER A 128 16.15 12.08 -2.82
N GLY A 129 17.07 11.18 -2.49
CA GLY A 129 18.02 11.31 -1.38
C GLY A 129 17.61 10.58 -0.08
N GLN A 130 16.53 9.81 -0.09
CA GLN A 130 16.07 9.06 1.08
C GLN A 130 16.92 7.78 1.28
N GLY A 131 17.25 7.45 2.53
CA GLY A 131 17.90 6.19 2.86
C GLY A 131 16.92 5.02 2.81
N ILE A 132 17.34 3.87 2.23
CA ILE A 132 16.44 2.71 2.10
C ILE A 132 15.91 2.23 3.45
N ASP A 133 16.72 2.27 4.49
CA ASP A 133 16.34 1.82 5.83
C ASP A 133 15.38 2.79 6.55
N ASP A 134 15.21 3.99 6.04
CA ASP A 134 14.32 4.99 6.61
C ASP A 134 12.86 4.75 6.21
N PHE A 135 12.60 4.34 4.96
CA PHE A 135 11.24 4.18 4.44
C PHE A 135 10.83 2.72 4.19
N CYS A 136 11.75 1.84 3.75
CA CYS A 136 11.42 0.49 3.31
C CYS A 136 10.78 -0.37 4.42
N PRO A 137 11.16 -0.27 5.71
CA PRO A 137 10.48 -0.98 6.80
C PRO A 137 9.00 -0.59 6.97
N ARG A 138 8.58 0.55 6.42
CA ARG A 138 7.19 1.04 6.46
C ARG A 138 6.40 0.72 5.20
N MET A 139 7.06 0.28 4.14
CA MET A 139 6.36 -0.18 2.94
C MET A 139 5.49 -1.38 3.24
N SER A 140 4.32 -1.42 2.64
CA SER A 140 3.41 -2.55 2.71
C SER A 140 2.91 -2.92 1.32
N PHE A 141 2.35 -4.12 1.22
CA PHE A 141 1.86 -4.67 -0.04
C PHE A 141 0.43 -5.15 0.11
N PHE A 142 -0.24 -5.33 -1.01
CA PHE A 142 -1.61 -5.78 -1.05
C PHE A 142 -1.80 -6.76 -2.21
N PHE A 143 -2.04 -8.03 -1.88
CA PHE A 143 -2.24 -9.09 -2.86
C PHE A 143 -3.68 -9.61 -2.85
N SER A 144 -4.07 -10.24 -3.96
CA SER A 144 -5.27 -11.05 -4.04
C SER A 144 -5.04 -12.43 -3.42
N SER A 145 -6.08 -13.05 -2.89
CA SER A 145 -6.11 -14.47 -2.56
C SER A 145 -7.21 -15.15 -3.37
N HIS A 146 -6.81 -15.99 -4.33
CA HIS A 146 -7.68 -16.65 -5.29
C HIS A 146 -8.04 -18.08 -4.86
N ASN A 147 -8.86 -18.80 -5.63
CA ASN A 147 -9.37 -20.13 -5.26
C ASN A 147 -8.38 -21.29 -5.49
N ASP A 148 -7.29 -21.09 -6.20
CA ASP A 148 -6.25 -22.11 -6.32
C ASP A 148 -5.36 -22.08 -5.07
N PHE A 149 -5.74 -22.86 -4.07
CA PHE A 149 -5.13 -22.85 -2.74
C PHE A 149 -3.62 -23.08 -2.76
N LEU A 150 -3.15 -24.07 -3.51
CA LEU A 150 -1.72 -24.39 -3.55
C LEU A 150 -0.91 -23.36 -4.33
N GLU A 151 -1.47 -22.80 -5.40
CA GLU A 151 -0.86 -21.70 -6.14
C GLU A 151 -0.70 -20.46 -5.26
N GLU A 152 -1.75 -20.11 -4.51
CA GLU A 152 -1.73 -18.93 -3.63
C GLU A 152 -0.74 -19.07 -2.46
N VAL A 153 -0.69 -20.24 -1.82
CA VAL A 153 0.35 -20.55 -0.80
C VAL A 153 1.75 -20.41 -1.39
N SER A 154 1.97 -20.96 -2.58
CA SER A 154 3.27 -20.88 -3.28
C SER A 154 3.61 -19.45 -3.67
N LYS A 155 2.63 -18.69 -4.18
CA LYS A 155 2.75 -17.27 -4.54
C LYS A 155 3.25 -16.42 -3.39
N PHE A 156 2.60 -16.50 -2.22
CA PHE A 156 2.99 -15.69 -1.06
C PHE A 156 4.37 -16.06 -0.52
N ARG A 157 4.76 -17.33 -0.59
CA ARG A 157 6.10 -17.77 -0.21
C ARG A 157 7.15 -17.24 -1.19
N ALA A 158 6.90 -17.39 -2.50
CA ALA A 158 7.78 -16.89 -3.55
C ALA A 158 7.93 -15.35 -3.50
N ALA A 159 6.83 -14.61 -3.30
CA ALA A 159 6.87 -13.15 -3.19
C ALA A 159 7.78 -12.67 -2.06
N ARG A 160 7.74 -13.33 -0.88
CA ARG A 160 8.65 -13.00 0.25
C ARG A 160 10.12 -13.24 -0.10
N MET A 161 10.42 -14.37 -0.72
CA MET A 161 11.79 -14.71 -1.12
C MET A 161 12.31 -13.73 -2.17
N LEU A 162 11.53 -13.51 -3.23
CA LEU A 162 11.91 -12.58 -4.31
C LEU A 162 12.16 -11.17 -3.80
N TRP A 163 11.28 -10.65 -2.94
CA TRP A 163 11.47 -9.33 -2.35
C TRP A 163 12.76 -9.25 -1.55
N HIS A 164 12.98 -10.23 -0.65
CA HIS A 164 14.19 -10.30 0.16
C HIS A 164 15.44 -10.31 -0.72
N ASP A 165 15.51 -11.19 -1.71
CA ASP A 165 16.67 -11.35 -2.57
C ASP A 165 16.92 -10.09 -3.39
N ILE A 166 15.89 -9.55 -4.05
CA ILE A 166 16.02 -8.35 -4.90
C ILE A 166 16.47 -7.13 -4.09
N ILE A 167 15.87 -6.90 -2.92
CA ILE A 167 16.24 -5.73 -2.09
C ILE A 167 17.65 -5.90 -1.53
N SER A 168 18.01 -7.11 -1.08
CA SER A 168 19.35 -7.39 -0.57
C SER A 168 20.43 -7.20 -1.64
N GLU A 169 20.20 -7.73 -2.86
CA GLU A 169 21.17 -7.68 -3.94
C GLU A 169 21.34 -6.28 -4.58
N ARG A 170 20.24 -5.51 -4.66
CA ARG A 170 20.27 -4.23 -5.38
C ARG A 170 20.58 -3.03 -4.51
N PHE A 171 20.20 -3.05 -3.23
CA PHE A 171 20.23 -1.87 -2.38
C PHE A 171 21.01 -2.05 -1.09
N GLU A 172 21.42 -3.27 -0.76
CA GLU A 172 22.27 -3.59 0.41
C GLU A 172 21.82 -2.93 1.72
N PRO A 173 20.54 -3.06 2.13
CA PRO A 173 20.04 -2.43 3.34
C PRO A 173 20.74 -2.99 4.58
N LYS A 174 20.84 -2.17 5.63
CA LYS A 174 21.43 -2.57 6.92
C LYS A 174 20.38 -3.06 7.91
N ASP A 175 19.16 -2.55 7.81
CA ASP A 175 18.04 -2.98 8.65
C ASP A 175 17.36 -4.22 8.03
N PRO A 176 17.35 -5.37 8.70
CA PRO A 176 16.70 -6.58 8.17
C PRO A 176 15.19 -6.41 7.95
N ARG A 177 14.54 -5.41 8.57
CA ARG A 177 13.13 -5.09 8.31
C ARG A 177 12.90 -4.55 6.89
N SER A 178 13.90 -3.94 6.27
CA SER A 178 13.84 -3.42 4.91
C SER A 178 13.65 -4.52 3.87
N THR A 179 14.08 -5.75 4.15
CA THR A 179 13.92 -6.90 3.27
C THR A 179 12.65 -7.72 3.54
N GLN A 180 11.82 -7.31 4.50
CA GLN A 180 10.60 -8.02 4.86
C GLN A 180 9.43 -7.58 3.98
N LEU A 181 8.82 -8.52 3.26
CA LEU A 181 7.57 -8.26 2.53
C LEU A 181 6.39 -8.31 3.50
N ARG A 182 5.98 -7.14 3.98
CA ARG A 182 4.78 -6.98 4.82
C ARG A 182 3.57 -6.77 3.92
N PHE A 183 2.57 -7.63 4.00
CA PHE A 183 1.43 -7.52 3.13
C PHE A 183 0.09 -7.87 3.80
N HIS A 184 -0.96 -7.30 3.24
CA HIS A 184 -2.35 -7.64 3.41
C HIS A 184 -2.82 -8.44 2.20
N THR A 185 -3.79 -9.31 2.39
CA THR A 185 -4.49 -10.00 1.30
C THR A 185 -5.99 -9.74 1.38
N GLN A 186 -6.61 -9.71 0.22
CA GLN A 186 -8.06 -9.69 0.10
C GLN A 186 -8.50 -10.88 -0.75
N THR A 187 -9.60 -11.51 -0.35
CA THR A 187 -10.26 -12.56 -1.13
C THR A 187 -10.66 -12.03 -2.51
N ALA A 188 -10.41 -12.81 -3.56
CA ALA A 188 -10.62 -12.39 -4.95
C ALA A 188 -12.12 -12.24 -5.28
N GLY A 189 -12.54 -11.01 -5.53
CA GLY A 189 -13.92 -10.69 -5.92
C GLY A 189 -14.31 -11.31 -7.27
N VAL A 190 -13.36 -11.38 -8.20
CA VAL A 190 -13.54 -11.93 -9.55
C VAL A 190 -13.99 -13.40 -9.56
N THR A 191 -13.75 -14.15 -8.47
CA THR A 191 -14.17 -15.55 -8.33
C THR A 191 -15.63 -15.72 -7.95
N LEU A 192 -16.29 -14.65 -7.54
CA LEU A 192 -17.66 -14.69 -7.02
C LEU A 192 -18.68 -14.65 -8.18
N THR A 193 -19.70 -15.48 -8.07
CA THR A 193 -20.72 -15.66 -9.08
C THR A 193 -22.08 -15.20 -8.55
N ALA A 194 -22.68 -14.20 -9.16
CA ALA A 194 -23.98 -13.67 -8.78
C ALA A 194 -25.10 -14.72 -8.81
N GLN A 195 -25.03 -15.66 -9.75
CA GLN A 195 -26.01 -16.74 -9.92
C GLN A 195 -25.92 -17.84 -8.85
N GLN A 196 -24.86 -17.84 -8.04
CA GLN A 196 -24.63 -18.87 -7.01
C GLN A 196 -24.24 -18.23 -5.67
N PRO A 197 -25.07 -17.36 -5.07
CA PRO A 197 -24.68 -16.56 -3.91
C PRO A 197 -24.32 -17.40 -2.68
N LEU A 198 -24.99 -18.53 -2.45
CA LEU A 198 -24.67 -19.43 -1.33
C LEU A 198 -23.32 -20.14 -1.50
N ASN A 199 -22.96 -20.50 -2.74
CA ASN A 199 -21.67 -21.11 -3.02
C ASN A 199 -20.50 -20.12 -2.86
N ASN A 200 -20.77 -18.83 -2.94
CA ASN A 200 -19.74 -17.80 -2.72
C ASN A 200 -19.19 -17.84 -1.28
N THR A 201 -19.99 -18.26 -0.29
CA THR A 201 -19.50 -18.47 1.08
C THR A 201 -18.36 -19.50 1.12
N VAL A 202 -18.51 -20.60 0.37
CA VAL A 202 -17.44 -21.63 0.26
C VAL A 202 -16.24 -21.09 -0.48
N ARG A 203 -16.44 -20.36 -1.59
CA ARG A 203 -15.34 -19.77 -2.37
C ARG A 203 -14.49 -18.82 -1.50
N VAL A 204 -15.15 -17.93 -0.76
CA VAL A 204 -14.46 -16.98 0.12
C VAL A 204 -13.78 -17.68 1.31
N ALA A 205 -14.38 -18.75 1.84
CA ALA A 205 -13.77 -19.52 2.92
C ALA A 205 -12.48 -20.27 2.49
N TYR A 206 -12.34 -20.57 1.20
CA TYR A 206 -11.12 -21.18 0.63
C TYR A 206 -9.99 -20.17 0.39
N GLN A 207 -10.32 -18.93 0.20
CA GLN A 207 -9.40 -17.82 -0.04
C GLN A 207 -8.82 -17.28 1.27
#